data_f52a7c07cd81e2cec7761d3fc66af714
#
_entry.id   f52a7c07cd81e2cec7761d3fc66af714
#
_cell.length_a   1.000
_cell.length_b   1.000
_cell.length_c   1.000
_cell.angle_alpha   90.00
_cell.angle_beta   90.00
_cell.angle_gamma   90.00
#
_symmetry.space_group_name_H-M   'P 1'
#
loop_
_entity.id
_entity.type
_entity.pdbx_description
1 polymer ?
#
loop_
_entity_poly.entity_id
_entity_poly.type
_entity_poly.pdbx_seq_one_letter_code
_entity_poly.pdbx_strand_id
1 'polypeptide(L)'
;MGAKVYGIGFTPNKNKNLFYSLSLHKKINLRLFDIRNYKKLDQFIKFSKPSIIFHLAGQPLVYESYKKPLLTFDVNSRGTLNVLDASKKSKFVKSIVSITSDKCYENIGHLKKIYSETDRLGGLDPYSASKASAELIIKSYRDSIYKNKTKCGISSARAGNVIGGGDWSQKRLIPDCIRFIRRNAKIKLRNPNFNRPWQFVLEPLKGYLLLGKKQYENPNKYSTAWNFGPEYSSIKSVREIVELIINYWGSGSIKVEANKKFYEHHYLQLDIRKAKKYLKWKPTYDVKKSVNVTVDWYYKVLNNKEDPIVVTNDQIDQYMYDNNC
;
A
#
# COMPACT_ATOMS: atom_id res chain seq x y z
N MET A 1 9.60 -13.28 14.04
CA MET A 1 8.16 -13.36 14.39
C MET A 1 7.57 -14.78 14.24
N GLY A 2 8.27 -15.78 13.75
CA GLY A 2 7.86 -17.19 13.76
C GLY A 2 6.63 -17.57 12.90
N ALA A 3 6.11 -16.68 12.08
CA ALA A 3 4.95 -16.98 11.23
C ALA A 3 5.33 -17.82 10.00
N LYS A 4 4.55 -18.87 9.70
CA LYS A 4 4.66 -19.61 8.45
C LYS A 4 3.96 -18.82 7.34
N VAL A 5 4.72 -18.29 6.38
CA VAL A 5 4.20 -17.40 5.35
C VAL A 5 3.96 -18.17 4.05
N TYR A 6 2.76 -18.01 3.50
CA TYR A 6 2.36 -18.45 2.17
C TYR A 6 2.09 -17.23 1.29
N GLY A 7 2.64 -17.22 0.10
CA GLY A 7 2.50 -16.10 -0.82
C GLY A 7 1.84 -16.48 -2.14
N ILE A 8 0.99 -15.58 -2.64
CA ILE A 8 0.47 -15.62 -4.02
C ILE A 8 0.94 -14.36 -4.73
N GLY A 9 1.45 -14.51 -5.93
CA GLY A 9 1.85 -13.38 -6.76
C GLY A 9 1.69 -13.68 -8.24
N PHE A 10 1.56 -12.63 -9.02
CA PHE A 10 1.72 -12.72 -10.48
C PHE A 10 3.22 -12.64 -10.81
N THR A 11 3.66 -13.27 -11.91
CA THR A 11 5.07 -13.36 -12.25
C THR A 11 5.69 -11.97 -12.40
N PRO A 12 6.53 -11.52 -11.46
CA PRO A 12 7.15 -10.20 -11.57
C PRO A 12 8.31 -10.26 -12.56
N ASN A 13 8.62 -9.11 -13.15
CA ASN A 13 9.84 -8.96 -13.92
C ASN A 13 11.06 -9.19 -13.01
N LYS A 14 11.85 -10.23 -13.25
CA LYS A 14 12.94 -10.66 -12.37
C LYS A 14 14.05 -9.60 -12.19
N ASN A 15 14.25 -8.74 -13.18
CA ASN A 15 15.46 -7.92 -13.27
C ASN A 15 15.47 -6.63 -12.42
N LYS A 16 14.32 -6.21 -11.82
CA LYS A 16 14.22 -5.02 -10.95
C LYS A 16 13.05 -5.17 -10.00
N ASN A 17 13.16 -6.07 -9.03
CA ASN A 17 12.07 -6.37 -8.12
C ASN A 17 12.64 -6.67 -6.73
N LEU A 18 12.23 -5.87 -5.74
CA LEU A 18 12.66 -6.02 -4.35
C LEU A 18 12.44 -7.45 -3.83
N PHE A 19 11.34 -8.09 -4.19
CA PHE A 19 11.03 -9.47 -3.77
C PHE A 19 12.14 -10.47 -4.12
N TYR A 20 12.71 -10.37 -5.34
CA TYR A 20 13.82 -11.21 -5.74
C TYR A 20 15.16 -10.73 -5.17
N SER A 21 15.39 -9.42 -5.09
CA SER A 21 16.59 -8.85 -4.46
C SER A 21 16.73 -9.28 -3.00
N LEU A 22 15.60 -9.43 -2.29
CA LEU A 22 15.58 -9.93 -0.91
C LEU A 22 15.52 -11.47 -0.81
N SER A 23 15.61 -12.19 -1.93
CA SER A 23 15.49 -13.66 -1.97
C SER A 23 14.24 -14.21 -1.29
N LEU A 24 13.15 -13.45 -1.21
CA LEU A 24 11.92 -13.84 -0.51
C LEU A 24 11.27 -15.09 -1.12
N HIS A 25 11.45 -15.32 -2.43
CA HIS A 25 10.98 -16.52 -3.12
C HIS A 25 11.56 -17.82 -2.54
N LYS A 26 12.71 -17.75 -1.84
CA LYS A 26 13.34 -18.88 -1.15
C LYS A 26 12.89 -19.01 0.31
N LYS A 27 12.31 -17.94 0.89
CA LYS A 27 11.99 -17.85 2.32
C LYS A 27 10.52 -18.13 2.63
N ILE A 28 9.63 -18.11 1.63
CA ILE A 28 8.18 -18.32 1.81
C ILE A 28 7.64 -19.41 0.88
N ASN A 29 6.51 -19.99 1.25
CA ASN A 29 5.78 -20.93 0.37
C ASN A 29 5.05 -20.17 -0.73
N LEU A 30 5.71 -19.92 -1.86
CA LEU A 30 5.20 -19.12 -2.96
C LEU A 30 4.48 -19.95 -4.02
N ARG A 31 3.35 -19.45 -4.50
CA ARG A 31 2.70 -19.90 -5.75
C ARG A 31 2.47 -18.71 -6.68
N LEU A 32 2.86 -18.86 -7.93
CA LEU A 32 2.72 -17.80 -8.95
C LEU A 32 1.48 -18.07 -9.80
N PHE A 33 0.43 -17.30 -9.55
CA PHE A 33 -0.77 -17.26 -10.39
C PHE A 33 -1.56 -15.96 -10.15
N ASP A 34 -2.46 -15.68 -11.08
CA ASP A 34 -3.33 -14.52 -11.00
C ASP A 34 -4.51 -14.77 -10.06
N ILE A 35 -4.79 -13.86 -9.13
CA ILE A 35 -5.93 -13.95 -8.19
C ILE A 35 -7.29 -13.99 -8.87
N ARG A 36 -7.37 -13.63 -10.14
CA ARG A 36 -8.57 -13.78 -10.97
C ARG A 36 -8.89 -15.26 -11.28
N ASN A 37 -7.90 -16.14 -11.16
CA ASN A 37 -8.12 -17.57 -11.28
C ASN A 37 -8.68 -18.14 -9.98
N TYR A 38 -10.01 -18.10 -9.86
CA TYR A 38 -10.73 -18.55 -8.67
C TYR A 38 -10.37 -20.00 -8.26
N LYS A 39 -10.30 -20.92 -9.22
CA LYS A 39 -10.03 -22.34 -8.96
C LYS A 39 -8.66 -22.53 -8.28
N LYS A 40 -7.61 -21.90 -8.82
CA LYS A 40 -6.26 -21.97 -8.22
C LYS A 40 -6.23 -21.31 -6.84
N LEU A 41 -6.95 -20.20 -6.67
CA LEU A 41 -7.03 -19.48 -5.39
C LEU A 41 -7.74 -20.34 -4.32
N ASP A 42 -8.88 -20.93 -4.63
CA ASP A 42 -9.62 -21.82 -3.72
C ASP A 42 -8.76 -23.03 -3.31
N GLN A 43 -8.10 -23.67 -4.28
CA GLN A 43 -7.17 -24.77 -4.02
C GLN A 43 -6.02 -24.36 -3.12
N PHE A 44 -5.46 -23.16 -3.33
CA PHE A 44 -4.34 -22.67 -2.52
C PHE A 44 -4.77 -22.33 -1.08
N ILE A 45 -5.93 -21.73 -0.86
CA ILE A 45 -6.47 -21.47 0.48
C ILE A 45 -6.74 -22.78 1.22
N LYS A 46 -7.29 -23.79 0.54
CA LYS A 46 -7.49 -25.13 1.12
C LYS A 46 -6.18 -25.81 1.51
N PHE A 47 -5.15 -25.67 0.66
CA PHE A 47 -3.81 -26.22 0.92
C PHE A 47 -3.10 -25.53 2.07
N SER A 48 -3.05 -24.19 2.03
CA SER A 48 -2.27 -23.37 2.98
C SER A 48 -2.92 -23.23 4.35
N LYS A 49 -4.25 -23.40 4.44
CA LYS A 49 -5.06 -23.28 5.67
C LYS A 49 -4.68 -22.04 6.49
N PRO A 50 -4.67 -20.82 5.90
CA PRO A 50 -4.17 -19.66 6.58
C PRO A 50 -5.10 -19.24 7.72
N SER A 51 -4.52 -18.75 8.81
CA SER A 51 -5.28 -18.13 9.91
C SER A 51 -5.61 -16.68 9.62
N ILE A 52 -4.67 -15.97 8.97
CA ILE A 52 -4.82 -14.56 8.59
C ILE A 52 -4.48 -14.42 7.10
N ILE A 53 -5.28 -13.64 6.39
CA ILE A 53 -5.04 -13.29 4.99
C ILE A 53 -4.85 -11.77 4.90
N PHE A 54 -3.70 -11.35 4.34
CA PHE A 54 -3.46 -9.98 3.91
C PHE A 54 -3.59 -9.92 2.38
N HIS A 55 -4.67 -9.30 1.91
CA HIS A 55 -4.91 -9.18 0.47
C HIS A 55 -4.34 -7.84 -0.04
N LEU A 56 -3.07 -7.89 -0.48
CA LEU A 56 -2.35 -6.75 -1.06
C LEU A 56 -2.35 -6.76 -2.59
N ALA A 57 -2.76 -7.87 -3.20
CA ALA A 57 -2.74 -8.00 -4.65
C ALA A 57 -3.69 -6.99 -5.31
N GLY A 58 -3.19 -6.27 -6.32
CA GLY A 58 -3.95 -5.26 -7.03
C GLY A 58 -3.14 -4.65 -8.17
N GLN A 59 -3.81 -3.97 -9.08
CA GLN A 59 -3.19 -3.07 -10.05
C GLN A 59 -3.05 -1.68 -9.38
N PRO A 60 -1.83 -1.21 -9.02
CA PRO A 60 -1.67 -0.07 -8.13
C PRO A 60 -1.42 1.27 -8.84
N LEU A 61 -1.35 1.29 -10.17
CA LEU A 61 -0.88 2.45 -10.93
C LEU A 61 -2.06 3.18 -11.60
N VAL A 62 -2.32 4.41 -11.18
CA VAL A 62 -3.36 5.27 -11.76
C VAL A 62 -3.16 5.43 -13.28
N TYR A 63 -1.92 5.69 -13.71
CA TYR A 63 -1.63 5.84 -15.13
C TYR A 63 -1.97 4.59 -15.97
N GLU A 64 -1.68 3.40 -15.44
CA GLU A 64 -2.01 2.14 -16.13
C GLU A 64 -3.52 1.89 -16.15
N SER A 65 -4.27 2.39 -15.18
CA SER A 65 -5.73 2.24 -15.17
C SER A 65 -6.43 2.96 -16.32
N TYR A 66 -5.90 4.09 -16.75
CA TYR A 66 -6.41 4.78 -17.95
C TYR A 66 -6.13 4.00 -19.24
N LYS A 67 -5.01 3.29 -19.30
CA LYS A 67 -4.66 2.48 -20.48
C LYS A 67 -5.38 1.13 -20.51
N LYS A 68 -5.60 0.54 -19.33
CA LYS A 68 -6.14 -0.81 -19.15
C LYS A 68 -7.24 -0.82 -18.10
N PRO A 69 -8.39 -0.13 -18.34
CA PRO A 69 -9.45 -0.01 -17.34
C PRO A 69 -10.08 -1.36 -17.01
N LEU A 70 -10.39 -2.19 -17.99
CA LEU A 70 -10.95 -3.52 -17.77
C LEU A 70 -10.05 -4.39 -16.86
N LEU A 71 -8.75 -4.44 -17.17
CA LEU A 71 -7.78 -5.15 -16.32
C LEU A 71 -7.76 -4.61 -14.88
N THR A 72 -7.85 -3.29 -14.74
CA THR A 72 -7.81 -2.64 -13.42
C THR A 72 -9.01 -3.05 -12.57
N PHE A 73 -10.23 -3.00 -13.13
CA PHE A 73 -11.43 -3.47 -12.44
C PHE A 73 -11.39 -4.97 -12.18
N ASP A 74 -10.99 -5.77 -13.16
CA ASP A 74 -10.87 -7.22 -13.01
C ASP A 74 -9.94 -7.61 -11.85
N VAL A 75 -8.76 -6.96 -11.76
CA VAL A 75 -7.80 -7.28 -10.70
C VAL A 75 -8.26 -6.72 -9.35
N ASN A 76 -8.66 -5.44 -9.29
CA ASN A 76 -8.95 -4.78 -8.02
C ASN A 76 -10.31 -5.15 -7.43
N SER A 77 -11.34 -5.28 -8.26
CA SER A 77 -12.70 -5.60 -7.81
C SER A 77 -12.96 -7.11 -7.82
N ARG A 78 -12.87 -7.76 -8.98
CA ARG A 78 -13.11 -9.20 -9.10
C ARG A 78 -12.07 -10.02 -8.35
N GLY A 79 -10.78 -9.61 -8.36
CA GLY A 79 -9.74 -10.26 -7.56
C GLY A 79 -10.06 -10.23 -6.07
N THR A 80 -10.53 -9.09 -5.55
CA THR A 80 -10.99 -8.97 -4.15
C THR A 80 -12.19 -9.86 -3.87
N LEU A 81 -13.18 -9.87 -4.76
CA LEU A 81 -14.33 -10.76 -4.68
C LEU A 81 -13.89 -12.23 -4.57
N ASN A 82 -12.97 -12.66 -5.44
CA ASN A 82 -12.48 -14.04 -5.45
C ASN A 82 -11.78 -14.41 -4.12
N VAL A 83 -10.97 -13.52 -3.56
CA VAL A 83 -10.30 -13.77 -2.27
C VAL A 83 -11.32 -13.96 -1.15
N LEU A 84 -12.32 -13.10 -1.06
CA LEU A 84 -13.36 -13.19 -0.04
C LEU A 84 -14.22 -14.45 -0.23
N ASP A 85 -14.62 -14.77 -1.46
CA ASP A 85 -15.48 -15.92 -1.74
C ASP A 85 -14.77 -17.25 -1.50
N ALA A 86 -13.53 -17.39 -1.96
CA ALA A 86 -12.73 -18.59 -1.70
C ALA A 86 -12.45 -18.79 -0.19
N SER A 87 -12.32 -17.71 0.55
CA SER A 87 -12.03 -17.75 2.00
C SER A 87 -13.25 -18.16 2.85
N LYS A 88 -14.48 -17.88 2.39
CA LYS A 88 -15.70 -18.12 3.19
C LYS A 88 -15.94 -19.59 3.58
N LYS A 89 -15.40 -20.53 2.81
CA LYS A 89 -15.52 -21.97 3.07
C LYS A 89 -14.44 -22.51 4.00
N SER A 90 -13.43 -21.71 4.32
CA SER A 90 -12.31 -22.13 5.13
C SER A 90 -12.63 -22.03 6.63
N LYS A 91 -12.49 -23.13 7.37
CA LYS A 91 -12.63 -23.17 8.84
C LYS A 91 -11.41 -22.55 9.57
N PHE A 92 -10.31 -22.36 8.86
CA PHE A 92 -9.04 -21.89 9.42
C PHE A 92 -8.91 -20.37 9.39
N VAL A 93 -9.47 -19.71 8.37
CA VAL A 93 -9.38 -18.24 8.22
C VAL A 93 -10.19 -17.55 9.32
N LYS A 94 -9.51 -16.76 10.12
CA LYS A 94 -10.09 -15.96 11.21
C LYS A 94 -10.05 -14.47 10.97
N SER A 95 -9.16 -14.01 10.09
CA SER A 95 -8.98 -12.59 9.79
C SER A 95 -8.61 -12.38 8.33
N ILE A 96 -9.31 -11.47 7.65
CA ILE A 96 -9.00 -11.02 6.30
C ILE A 96 -8.84 -9.50 6.33
N VAL A 97 -7.65 -9.01 6.04
CA VAL A 97 -7.35 -7.60 5.89
C VAL A 97 -7.12 -7.31 4.41
N SER A 98 -8.04 -6.58 3.79
CA SER A 98 -7.96 -6.22 2.37
C SER A 98 -7.42 -4.79 2.23
N ILE A 99 -6.29 -4.65 1.54
CA ILE A 99 -5.63 -3.36 1.35
C ILE A 99 -6.22 -2.65 0.13
N THR A 100 -6.83 -1.50 0.37
CA THR A 100 -7.43 -0.68 -0.66
C THR A 100 -6.62 0.58 -0.95
N SER A 101 -7.15 1.78 -0.76
CA SER A 101 -6.45 3.04 -1.00
C SER A 101 -7.22 4.21 -0.41
N ASP A 102 -6.53 5.30 -0.09
CA ASP A 102 -7.10 6.62 0.17
C ASP A 102 -7.92 7.16 -1.03
N LYS A 103 -7.60 6.70 -2.23
CA LYS A 103 -8.31 7.09 -3.47
C LYS A 103 -9.69 6.44 -3.65
N CYS A 104 -10.11 5.57 -2.72
CA CYS A 104 -11.45 5.00 -2.72
C CYS A 104 -12.55 6.00 -2.29
N TYR A 105 -12.17 7.14 -1.74
CA TYR A 105 -13.12 8.17 -1.34
C TYR A 105 -13.58 9.03 -2.52
N GLU A 106 -14.85 9.45 -2.47
CA GLU A 106 -15.40 10.43 -3.40
C GLU A 106 -14.73 11.79 -3.15
N ASN A 107 -13.81 12.16 -4.05
CA ASN A 107 -13.11 13.42 -3.98
C ASN A 107 -13.60 14.34 -5.11
N ILE A 108 -14.53 15.21 -4.78
CA ILE A 108 -15.16 16.18 -5.71
C ILE A 108 -14.48 17.55 -5.71
N GLY A 109 -13.19 17.58 -5.31
CA GLY A 109 -12.40 18.81 -5.38
C GLY A 109 -12.52 19.73 -4.17
N HIS A 110 -13.15 19.31 -3.07
CA HIS A 110 -13.16 20.09 -1.84
C HIS A 110 -11.74 20.29 -1.31
N LEU A 111 -11.32 21.53 -1.22
CA LEU A 111 -10.02 21.90 -0.66
C LEU A 111 -9.95 21.50 0.81
N LYS A 112 -8.89 20.77 1.18
CA LYS A 112 -8.53 20.42 2.57
C LYS A 112 -9.50 19.48 3.32
N LYS A 113 -10.31 18.67 2.63
CA LYS A 113 -11.11 17.65 3.31
C LYS A 113 -10.21 16.53 3.87
N ILE A 114 -10.44 16.17 5.14
CA ILE A 114 -9.84 15.02 5.82
C ILE A 114 -10.89 13.90 5.81
N TYR A 115 -10.56 12.77 5.15
CA TYR A 115 -11.51 11.68 4.95
C TYR A 115 -11.51 10.69 6.13
N SER A 116 -12.66 10.51 6.73
CA SER A 116 -12.93 9.47 7.74
C SER A 116 -13.41 8.18 7.07
N GLU A 117 -13.43 7.08 7.83
CA GLU A 117 -13.88 5.79 7.29
C GLU A 117 -15.38 5.74 6.93
N THR A 118 -16.16 6.70 7.38
CA THR A 118 -17.61 6.84 7.10
C THR A 118 -17.91 7.73 5.90
N ASP A 119 -16.90 8.40 5.33
CA ASP A 119 -17.12 9.26 4.17
C ASP A 119 -17.47 8.45 2.92
N ARG A 120 -18.14 9.11 1.96
CA ARG A 120 -18.61 8.49 0.72
C ARG A 120 -17.46 7.90 -0.08
N LEU A 121 -17.73 6.73 -0.64
CA LEU A 121 -16.84 6.03 -1.57
C LEU A 121 -17.17 6.45 -2.99
N GLY A 122 -16.11 6.59 -3.82
CA GLY A 122 -16.25 6.96 -5.22
C GLY A 122 -14.89 7.15 -5.87
N GLY A 123 -14.87 7.54 -7.14
CA GLY A 123 -13.62 7.85 -7.83
C GLY A 123 -13.86 8.28 -9.26
N LEU A 124 -13.15 9.31 -9.71
CA LEU A 124 -13.29 9.88 -11.05
C LEU A 124 -12.44 9.15 -12.10
N ASP A 125 -11.37 8.48 -11.66
CA ASP A 125 -10.51 7.69 -12.54
C ASP A 125 -10.74 6.18 -12.35
N PRO A 126 -10.38 5.33 -13.33
CA PRO A 126 -10.63 3.89 -13.26
C PRO A 126 -9.96 3.19 -12.07
N TYR A 127 -8.79 3.66 -11.63
CA TYR A 127 -8.13 3.11 -10.44
C TYR A 127 -8.93 3.42 -9.18
N SER A 128 -9.27 4.69 -8.96
CA SER A 128 -10.04 5.15 -7.81
C SER A 128 -11.40 4.45 -7.74
N ALA A 129 -12.12 4.40 -8.86
CA ALA A 129 -13.40 3.70 -8.97
C ALA A 129 -13.27 2.19 -8.68
N SER A 130 -12.20 1.54 -9.16
CA SER A 130 -11.97 0.10 -8.88
C SER A 130 -11.68 -0.17 -7.41
N LYS A 131 -11.00 0.76 -6.71
CA LYS A 131 -10.73 0.67 -5.27
C LYS A 131 -12.00 0.94 -4.44
N ALA A 132 -12.84 1.88 -4.87
CA ALA A 132 -14.16 2.10 -4.27
C ALA A 132 -15.07 0.88 -4.45
N SER A 133 -15.07 0.27 -5.64
CA SER A 133 -15.79 -0.98 -5.91
C SER A 133 -15.30 -2.12 -4.99
N ALA A 134 -14.00 -2.27 -4.81
CA ALA A 134 -13.44 -3.24 -3.86
C ALA A 134 -13.93 -3.01 -2.42
N GLU A 135 -13.99 -1.76 -1.96
CA GLU A 135 -14.56 -1.41 -0.64
C GLU A 135 -16.03 -1.81 -0.50
N LEU A 136 -16.86 -1.59 -1.53
CA LEU A 136 -18.26 -2.00 -1.55
C LEU A 136 -18.41 -3.53 -1.49
N ILE A 137 -17.56 -4.26 -2.23
CA ILE A 137 -17.50 -5.72 -2.19
C ILE A 137 -17.13 -6.20 -0.78
N ILE A 138 -16.06 -5.63 -0.19
CA ILE A 138 -15.62 -5.97 1.17
C ILE A 138 -16.75 -5.70 2.19
N LYS A 139 -17.40 -4.54 2.08
CA LYS A 139 -18.53 -4.18 2.95
C LYS A 139 -19.68 -5.16 2.81
N SER A 140 -20.10 -5.49 1.60
CA SER A 140 -21.16 -6.44 1.31
C SER A 140 -20.86 -7.83 1.91
N TYR A 141 -19.67 -8.36 1.68
CA TYR A 141 -19.26 -9.65 2.24
C TYR A 141 -19.25 -9.63 3.77
N ARG A 142 -18.67 -8.60 4.36
CA ARG A 142 -18.62 -8.43 5.82
C ARG A 142 -20.02 -8.39 6.44
N ASP A 143 -20.90 -7.54 5.90
CA ASP A 143 -22.16 -7.19 6.54
C ASP A 143 -23.29 -8.20 6.24
N SER A 144 -23.18 -8.98 5.14
CA SER A 144 -24.21 -9.96 4.73
C SER A 144 -23.75 -11.42 4.82
N ILE A 145 -22.57 -11.75 4.27
CA ILE A 145 -22.16 -13.14 4.09
C ILE A 145 -21.42 -13.69 5.32
N TYR A 146 -20.57 -12.87 5.95
CA TYR A 146 -19.75 -13.32 7.07
C TYR A 146 -20.37 -13.03 8.44
N LYS A 147 -21.21 -12.00 8.58
CA LYS A 147 -21.73 -11.47 9.85
C LYS A 147 -22.34 -12.54 10.77
N ASN A 148 -23.09 -13.48 10.22
CA ASN A 148 -23.83 -14.47 11.01
C ASN A 148 -23.35 -15.92 10.79
N LYS A 149 -22.30 -16.15 10.00
CA LYS A 149 -21.92 -17.49 9.53
C LYS A 149 -20.52 -17.91 9.89
N THR A 150 -19.67 -16.98 10.29
CA THR A 150 -18.25 -17.28 10.50
C THR A 150 -17.71 -16.55 11.73
N LYS A 151 -16.70 -17.15 12.35
CA LYS A 151 -15.86 -16.48 13.37
C LYS A 151 -14.72 -15.68 12.69
N CYS A 152 -14.86 -15.34 11.41
CA CYS A 152 -13.85 -14.64 10.63
C CYS A 152 -14.19 -13.16 10.50
N GLY A 153 -13.26 -12.30 10.90
CA GLY A 153 -13.37 -10.87 10.68
C GLY A 153 -12.92 -10.47 9.28
N ILE A 154 -13.58 -9.45 8.72
CA ILE A 154 -13.20 -8.84 7.45
C ILE A 154 -13.05 -7.34 7.62
N SER A 155 -11.88 -6.81 7.28
CA SER A 155 -11.62 -5.38 7.29
C SER A 155 -11.01 -4.90 5.97
N SER A 156 -11.21 -3.62 5.67
CA SER A 156 -10.41 -2.91 4.68
C SER A 156 -9.42 -1.98 5.37
N ALA A 157 -8.24 -1.84 4.77
CA ALA A 157 -7.19 -0.95 5.22
C ALA A 157 -6.86 0.03 4.09
N ARG A 158 -7.13 1.31 4.31
CA ARG A 158 -6.94 2.41 3.37
C ARG A 158 -5.65 3.14 3.73
N ALA A 159 -4.73 3.23 2.78
CA ALA A 159 -3.49 3.97 2.96
C ALA A 159 -3.21 4.85 1.75
N GLY A 160 -2.58 6.00 1.99
CA GLY A 160 -2.14 6.95 0.98
C GLY A 160 -0.72 6.69 0.51
N ASN A 161 -0.08 7.70 -0.03
CA ASN A 161 1.23 7.68 -0.68
C ASN A 161 2.34 7.00 0.15
N VAL A 162 2.47 5.71 0.00
CA VAL A 162 3.47 4.89 0.69
C VAL A 162 4.78 4.90 -0.09
N ILE A 163 5.90 5.19 0.62
CA ILE A 163 7.24 5.24 0.06
C ILE A 163 8.19 4.31 0.82
N GLY A 164 9.15 3.74 0.11
CA GLY A 164 10.15 2.83 0.68
C GLY A 164 11.20 2.46 -0.35
N GLY A 165 12.32 1.91 0.11
CA GLY A 165 13.39 1.42 -0.76
C GLY A 165 12.95 0.26 -1.66
N GLY A 166 13.61 0.12 -2.80
CA GLY A 166 13.40 -1.00 -3.73
C GLY A 166 12.12 -0.94 -4.57
N ASP A 167 11.37 0.16 -4.57
CA ASP A 167 10.35 0.41 -5.58
C ASP A 167 11.00 0.89 -6.89
N TRP A 168 10.82 0.12 -7.95
CA TRP A 168 11.34 0.44 -9.28
C TRP A 168 10.24 0.82 -10.28
N SER A 169 9.02 1.03 -9.82
CA SER A 169 7.88 1.36 -10.67
C SER A 169 8.10 2.68 -11.40
N GLN A 170 7.77 2.69 -12.68
CA GLN A 170 7.79 3.92 -13.48
C GLN A 170 6.64 4.84 -13.09
N LYS A 171 6.82 6.15 -13.25
CA LYS A 171 5.83 7.20 -12.98
C LYS A 171 5.40 7.31 -11.50
N ARG A 172 6.22 6.77 -10.60
CA ARG A 172 6.18 7.08 -9.18
C ARG A 172 7.30 8.07 -8.83
N LEU A 173 7.00 9.00 -7.94
CA LEU A 173 7.87 10.16 -7.68
C LEU A 173 9.29 9.74 -7.29
N ILE A 174 9.47 9.00 -6.20
CA ILE A 174 10.80 8.69 -5.68
C ILE A 174 11.61 7.83 -6.67
N PRO A 175 11.09 6.71 -7.21
CA PRO A 175 11.82 5.95 -8.22
C PRO A 175 12.21 6.77 -9.45
N ASP A 176 11.36 7.72 -9.89
CA ASP A 176 11.68 8.60 -11.02
C ASP A 176 12.79 9.59 -10.64
N CYS A 177 12.75 10.21 -9.45
CA CYS A 177 13.81 11.09 -8.97
C CYS A 177 15.17 10.36 -8.96
N ILE A 178 15.23 9.16 -8.38
CA ILE A 178 16.47 8.37 -8.34
C ILE A 178 16.99 8.05 -9.76
N ARG A 179 16.10 7.70 -10.69
CA ARG A 179 16.48 7.46 -12.10
C ARG A 179 17.04 8.71 -12.78
N PHE A 180 16.43 9.89 -12.55
CA PHE A 180 16.91 11.14 -13.13
C PHE A 180 18.25 11.57 -12.55
N ILE A 181 18.40 11.54 -11.23
CA ILE A 181 19.65 11.88 -10.53
C ILE A 181 20.80 11.00 -11.05
N ARG A 182 20.62 9.69 -11.12
CA ARG A 182 21.64 8.76 -11.59
C ARG A 182 22.03 8.94 -13.06
N ARG A 183 21.22 9.60 -13.84
CA ARG A 183 21.49 9.94 -15.25
C ARG A 183 22.00 11.36 -15.41
N ASN A 184 22.27 12.06 -14.32
CA ASN A 184 22.60 13.49 -14.34
C ASN A 184 21.57 14.35 -15.08
N ALA A 185 20.30 13.95 -15.03
CA ALA A 185 19.20 14.61 -15.75
C ALA A 185 18.30 15.37 -14.78
N LYS A 186 17.67 16.45 -15.28
CA LYS A 186 16.72 17.25 -14.49
C LYS A 186 15.48 16.43 -14.14
N ILE A 187 15.07 16.46 -12.86
CA ILE A 187 13.87 15.81 -12.36
C ILE A 187 12.65 16.58 -12.89
N LYS A 188 11.79 15.90 -13.65
CA LYS A 188 10.62 16.50 -14.29
C LYS A 188 9.41 16.45 -13.36
N LEU A 189 8.90 17.61 -12.95
CA LEU A 189 7.72 17.72 -12.11
C LEU A 189 6.52 18.23 -12.92
N ARG A 190 5.41 17.48 -12.88
CA ARG A 190 4.15 17.85 -13.54
C ARG A 190 3.29 18.78 -12.71
N ASN A 191 3.11 18.45 -11.42
CA ASN A 191 2.25 19.14 -10.47
C ASN A 191 3.02 19.41 -9.16
N PRO A 192 3.98 20.37 -9.13
CA PRO A 192 4.89 20.60 -8.01
C PRO A 192 4.17 20.97 -6.71
N ASN A 193 3.04 21.66 -6.81
CA ASN A 193 2.31 22.21 -5.66
C ASN A 193 1.24 21.26 -5.08
N PHE A 194 1.06 20.05 -5.66
CA PHE A 194 0.08 19.11 -5.13
C PHE A 194 0.57 18.48 -3.82
N ASN A 195 -0.28 18.51 -2.82
CA ASN A 195 0.00 17.95 -1.51
C ASN A 195 -0.40 16.48 -1.45
N ARG A 196 0.45 15.67 -0.81
CA ARG A 196 0.21 14.24 -0.63
C ARG A 196 0.55 13.80 0.79
N PRO A 197 -0.20 12.83 1.34
CA PRO A 197 0.07 12.26 2.67
C PRO A 197 1.15 11.18 2.57
N TRP A 198 2.42 11.61 2.47
CA TRP A 198 3.57 10.72 2.36
C TRP A 198 3.85 10.00 3.67
N GLN A 199 4.04 8.68 3.61
CA GLN A 199 4.39 7.86 4.76
C GLN A 199 5.36 6.74 4.40
N PHE A 200 6.22 6.37 5.35
CA PHE A 200 7.15 5.26 5.17
C PHE A 200 6.40 3.93 5.10
N VAL A 201 6.88 2.99 4.28
CA VAL A 201 6.19 1.72 4.00
C VAL A 201 5.91 0.88 5.26
N LEU A 202 6.77 0.94 6.26
CA LEU A 202 6.59 0.19 7.50
C LEU A 202 5.46 0.74 8.38
N GLU A 203 5.06 2.02 8.21
CA GLU A 203 3.93 2.59 8.94
C GLU A 203 2.60 1.85 8.68
N PRO A 204 2.10 1.80 7.44
CA PRO A 204 0.87 1.06 7.17
C PRO A 204 1.06 -0.44 7.35
N LEU A 205 2.23 -1.02 7.05
CA LEU A 205 2.48 -2.46 7.27
C LEU A 205 2.35 -2.85 8.74
N LYS A 206 2.89 -2.06 9.66
CA LYS A 206 2.67 -2.22 11.10
C LYS A 206 1.17 -2.17 11.45
N GLY A 207 0.48 -1.20 10.87
CA GLY A 207 -0.99 -1.06 11.04
C GLY A 207 -1.76 -2.29 10.56
N TYR A 208 -1.39 -2.84 9.40
CA TYR A 208 -2.04 -4.03 8.85
C TYR A 208 -1.80 -5.27 9.71
N LEU A 209 -0.57 -5.48 10.16
CA LEU A 209 -0.22 -6.60 11.05
C LEU A 209 -0.97 -6.51 12.38
N LEU A 210 -1.01 -5.32 12.98
CA LEU A 210 -1.74 -5.07 14.23
C LEU A 210 -3.24 -5.27 14.05
N LEU A 211 -3.82 -4.78 12.95
CA LEU A 211 -5.23 -4.99 12.62
C LEU A 211 -5.53 -6.47 12.42
N GLY A 212 -4.69 -7.19 11.66
CA GLY A 212 -4.85 -8.62 11.43
C GLY A 212 -4.85 -9.42 12.73
N LYS A 213 -3.91 -9.12 13.64
CA LYS A 213 -3.84 -9.74 14.98
C LYS A 213 -5.09 -9.44 15.82
N LYS A 214 -5.43 -8.16 15.98
CA LYS A 214 -6.60 -7.76 16.80
C LYS A 214 -7.92 -8.28 16.24
N GLN A 215 -8.06 -8.34 14.93
CA GLN A 215 -9.22 -8.90 14.25
C GLN A 215 -9.29 -10.43 14.41
N TYR A 216 -8.15 -11.12 14.42
CA TYR A 216 -8.09 -12.54 14.72
C TYR A 216 -8.56 -12.83 16.16
N GLU A 217 -8.17 -12.00 17.13
CA GLU A 217 -8.56 -12.11 18.53
C GLU A 217 -10.04 -11.74 18.79
N ASN A 218 -10.53 -10.68 18.12
CA ASN A 218 -11.90 -10.19 18.25
C ASN A 218 -12.48 -9.73 16.91
N PRO A 219 -12.99 -10.66 16.09
CA PRO A 219 -13.52 -10.38 14.76
C PRO A 219 -14.63 -9.31 14.78
N ASN A 220 -15.57 -9.39 15.70
CA ASN A 220 -16.73 -8.49 15.74
C ASN A 220 -16.33 -7.02 15.95
N LYS A 221 -15.32 -6.78 16.78
CA LYS A 221 -14.88 -5.43 17.12
C LYS A 221 -14.08 -4.77 15.99
N TYR A 222 -13.30 -5.53 15.24
CA TYR A 222 -12.34 -4.99 14.28
C TYR A 222 -12.74 -5.16 12.81
N SER A 223 -13.86 -5.82 12.52
CA SER A 223 -14.41 -5.99 11.16
C SER A 223 -15.04 -4.70 10.64
N THR A 224 -14.21 -3.78 10.17
CA THR A 224 -14.64 -2.48 9.64
C THR A 224 -13.57 -1.90 8.71
N ALA A 225 -13.81 -0.74 8.13
CA ALA A 225 -12.79 0.01 7.40
C ALA A 225 -11.84 0.74 8.37
N TRP A 226 -10.56 0.88 7.97
CA TRP A 226 -9.51 1.53 8.75
C TRP A 226 -8.63 2.41 7.87
N ASN A 227 -8.36 3.62 8.33
CA ASN A 227 -7.44 4.55 7.68
C ASN A 227 -6.06 4.50 8.34
N PHE A 228 -5.02 4.44 7.49
CA PHE A 228 -3.60 4.52 7.90
C PHE A 228 -2.91 5.61 7.07
N GLY A 229 -2.48 6.66 7.72
CA GLY A 229 -1.86 7.81 7.09
C GLY A 229 -0.88 8.52 8.03
N PRO A 230 -0.12 9.49 7.52
CA PRO A 230 0.76 10.30 8.35
C PRO A 230 -0.03 11.28 9.23
N GLU A 231 0.65 11.86 10.21
CA GLU A 231 0.11 13.01 10.94
C GLU A 231 -0.15 14.20 10.01
N TYR A 232 -1.07 15.06 10.40
CA TYR A 232 -1.43 16.24 9.61
C TYR A 232 -0.21 17.14 9.28
N SER A 233 0.70 17.31 10.23
CA SER A 233 1.94 18.08 10.07
C SER A 233 2.90 17.51 9.03
N SER A 234 2.72 16.26 8.61
CA SER A 234 3.57 15.56 7.64
C SER A 234 3.10 15.66 6.19
N ILE A 235 2.13 16.54 5.89
CA ILE A 235 1.70 16.77 4.51
C ILE A 235 2.70 17.70 3.83
N LYS A 236 3.20 17.26 2.68
CA LYS A 236 4.16 18.01 1.88
C LYS A 236 3.79 18.00 0.41
N SER A 237 4.12 19.10 -0.26
CA SER A 237 4.01 19.21 -1.71
C SER A 237 5.00 18.28 -2.42
N VAL A 238 4.68 17.95 -3.67
CA VAL A 238 5.60 17.18 -4.52
C VAL A 238 6.96 17.85 -4.64
N ARG A 239 7.01 19.20 -4.72
CA ARG A 239 8.25 19.97 -4.79
C ARG A 239 9.08 19.78 -3.50
N GLU A 240 8.50 19.97 -2.32
CA GLU A 240 9.20 19.82 -1.04
C GLU A 240 9.78 18.41 -0.88
N ILE A 241 9.07 17.37 -1.31
CA ILE A 241 9.60 15.99 -1.28
C ILE A 241 10.82 15.84 -2.19
N VAL A 242 10.78 16.42 -3.38
CA VAL A 242 11.92 16.34 -4.31
C VAL A 242 13.12 17.13 -3.80
N GLU A 243 12.91 18.27 -3.17
CA GLU A 243 13.96 19.04 -2.50
C GLU A 243 14.60 18.24 -1.35
N LEU A 244 13.81 17.52 -0.53
CA LEU A 244 14.35 16.61 0.48
C LEU A 244 15.19 15.48 -0.14
N ILE A 245 14.75 14.91 -1.26
CA ILE A 245 15.50 13.87 -1.97
C ILE A 245 16.85 14.41 -2.48
N ILE A 246 16.84 15.58 -3.13
CA ILE A 246 18.05 16.23 -3.66
C ILE A 246 19.03 16.56 -2.53
N ASN A 247 18.52 17.13 -1.43
CA ASN A 247 19.34 17.48 -0.27
C ASN A 247 20.00 16.24 0.37
N TYR A 248 19.26 15.14 0.48
CA TYR A 248 19.82 13.89 1.02
C TYR A 248 20.82 13.25 0.06
N TRP A 249 20.53 13.22 -1.24
CA TRP A 249 21.38 12.59 -2.25
C TRP A 249 22.67 13.39 -2.53
N GLY A 250 22.65 14.69 -2.26
CA GLY A 250 23.76 15.60 -2.51
C GLY A 250 23.86 16.15 -3.94
N SER A 251 22.94 15.78 -4.83
CA SER A 251 22.92 16.27 -6.20
C SER A 251 21.53 16.14 -6.84
N GLY A 252 21.28 16.92 -7.88
CA GLY A 252 20.04 16.91 -8.66
C GLY A 252 19.51 18.32 -8.94
N SER A 253 18.64 18.46 -9.94
CA SER A 253 17.96 19.71 -10.23
C SER A 253 16.54 19.44 -10.74
N ILE A 254 15.67 20.41 -10.54
CA ILE A 254 14.24 20.32 -10.90
C ILE A 254 13.97 21.06 -12.21
N LYS A 255 13.12 20.46 -13.06
CA LYS A 255 12.46 21.14 -14.18
C LYS A 255 10.96 20.96 -14.06
N VAL A 256 10.21 22.04 -14.01
CA VAL A 256 8.74 21.99 -14.04
C VAL A 256 8.27 21.86 -15.48
N GLU A 257 7.53 20.79 -15.77
CA GLU A 257 6.90 20.53 -17.06
C GLU A 257 5.41 20.27 -16.82
N ALA A 258 4.60 21.32 -16.83
CA ALA A 258 3.16 21.20 -16.60
C ALA A 258 2.51 20.27 -17.65
N ASN A 259 1.74 19.29 -17.18
CA ASN A 259 1.00 18.39 -18.05
C ASN A 259 -0.43 18.20 -17.55
N LYS A 260 -1.41 18.70 -18.28
CA LYS A 260 -2.83 18.67 -17.92
C LYS A 260 -3.57 17.40 -18.36
N LYS A 261 -2.87 16.35 -18.87
CA LYS A 261 -3.52 15.19 -19.54
C LYS A 261 -4.30 14.25 -18.61
N PHE A 262 -4.04 14.25 -17.30
CA PHE A 262 -4.69 13.33 -16.36
C PHE A 262 -5.19 14.09 -15.13
N TYR A 263 -6.41 13.75 -14.70
CA TYR A 263 -6.95 14.29 -13.47
C TYR A 263 -6.18 13.72 -12.27
N GLU A 264 -5.71 14.59 -11.40
CA GLU A 264 -5.12 14.24 -10.11
C GLU A 264 -5.73 15.14 -9.02
N HIS A 265 -6.08 14.56 -7.89
CA HIS A 265 -6.59 15.32 -6.76
C HIS A 265 -5.53 16.27 -6.21
N HIS A 266 -5.89 17.52 -5.94
CA HIS A 266 -5.00 18.52 -5.35
C HIS A 266 -4.63 18.21 -3.91
N TYR A 267 -5.58 17.66 -3.15
CA TYR A 267 -5.45 17.37 -1.72
C TYR A 267 -6.13 16.05 -1.39
N LEU A 268 -5.47 15.24 -0.60
CA LEU A 268 -6.02 14.00 -0.09
C LEU A 268 -5.39 13.71 1.28
N GLN A 269 -6.21 13.53 2.30
CA GLN A 269 -5.77 13.21 3.65
C GLN A 269 -6.75 12.29 4.34
N LEU A 270 -6.22 11.38 5.15
CA LEU A 270 -6.97 10.41 5.94
C LEU A 270 -7.07 10.84 7.40
N ASP A 271 -8.26 10.71 7.98
CA ASP A 271 -8.44 10.77 9.42
C ASP A 271 -7.97 9.44 10.04
N ILE A 272 -6.96 9.50 10.88
CA ILE A 272 -6.36 8.34 11.54
C ILE A 272 -6.75 8.19 13.01
N ARG A 273 -7.65 9.05 13.52
CA ARG A 273 -8.07 9.03 14.94
C ARG A 273 -8.62 7.68 15.36
N LYS A 274 -9.35 7.00 14.48
CA LYS A 274 -9.88 5.66 14.73
C LYS A 274 -8.77 4.64 14.95
N ALA A 275 -7.77 4.57 14.09
CA ALA A 275 -6.63 3.68 14.23
C ALA A 275 -5.84 3.99 15.51
N LYS A 276 -5.61 5.26 15.83
CA LYS A 276 -4.98 5.69 17.08
C LYS A 276 -5.75 5.20 18.31
N LYS A 277 -7.06 5.43 18.34
CA LYS A 277 -7.91 5.12 19.50
C LYS A 277 -8.06 3.61 19.74
N TYR A 278 -8.39 2.85 18.72
CA TYR A 278 -8.82 1.46 18.89
C TYR A 278 -7.72 0.43 18.61
N LEU A 279 -6.81 0.71 17.68
CA LEU A 279 -5.66 -0.15 17.42
C LEU A 279 -4.44 0.21 18.26
N LYS A 280 -4.42 1.42 18.87
CA LYS A 280 -3.23 2.02 19.48
C LYS A 280 -2.07 2.17 18.49
N TRP A 281 -2.40 2.27 17.21
CA TRP A 281 -1.47 2.54 16.14
C TRP A 281 -1.30 4.06 15.95
N LYS A 282 -0.07 4.48 15.78
CA LYS A 282 0.31 5.84 15.38
C LYS A 282 1.50 5.80 14.42
N PRO A 283 1.61 6.75 13.48
CA PRO A 283 2.83 6.89 12.68
C PRO A 283 4.02 7.20 13.60
N THR A 284 5.17 6.65 13.26
CA THR A 284 6.43 6.81 14.01
C THR A 284 7.33 7.84 13.34
N TYR A 285 7.43 7.76 12.02
CA TYR A 285 8.26 8.67 11.24
C TYR A 285 7.45 9.81 10.66
N ASP A 286 7.97 11.02 10.78
CA ASP A 286 7.51 12.16 10.01
C ASP A 286 7.89 12.03 8.53
N VAL A 287 7.45 12.96 7.71
CA VAL A 287 7.72 12.92 6.27
C VAL A 287 9.20 13.06 5.95
N LYS A 288 9.95 13.89 6.70
CA LYS A 288 11.40 14.09 6.48
C LYS A 288 12.16 12.80 6.76
N LYS A 289 11.91 12.15 7.89
CA LYS A 289 12.51 10.86 8.24
C LYS A 289 12.10 9.78 7.22
N SER A 290 10.81 9.74 6.81
CA SER A 290 10.30 8.80 5.81
C SER A 290 11.03 8.92 4.46
N VAL A 291 11.24 10.15 3.98
CA VAL A 291 11.99 10.41 2.75
C VAL A 291 13.45 10.02 2.91
N ASN A 292 14.09 10.44 4.00
CA ASN A 292 15.50 10.17 4.25
C ASN A 292 15.80 8.67 4.29
N VAL A 293 15.03 7.89 5.05
CA VAL A 293 15.19 6.43 5.15
C VAL A 293 14.95 5.77 3.78
N THR A 294 13.96 6.25 3.02
CA THR A 294 13.68 5.73 1.68
C THR A 294 14.85 6.02 0.74
N VAL A 295 15.39 7.24 0.72
CA VAL A 295 16.49 7.63 -0.18
C VAL A 295 17.80 6.96 0.24
N ASP A 296 18.05 6.82 1.55
CA ASP A 296 19.18 6.11 2.14
C ASP A 296 19.28 4.68 1.59
N TRP A 297 18.14 3.96 1.51
CA TRP A 297 18.11 2.62 0.93
C TRP A 297 18.66 2.60 -0.50
N TYR A 298 18.20 3.55 -1.36
CA TYR A 298 18.69 3.63 -2.73
C TYR A 298 20.16 4.04 -2.78
N TYR A 299 20.58 4.97 -1.93
CA TYR A 299 21.97 5.43 -1.89
C TYR A 299 22.93 4.30 -1.53
N LYS A 300 22.65 3.57 -0.45
CA LYS A 300 23.43 2.42 0.01
C LYS A 300 23.52 1.33 -1.06
N VAL A 301 22.39 0.92 -1.60
CA VAL A 301 22.33 -0.16 -2.60
C VAL A 301 22.96 0.24 -3.93
N LEU A 302 22.77 1.48 -4.39
CA LEU A 302 23.20 1.89 -5.73
C LEU A 302 24.60 2.50 -5.78
N ASN A 303 24.99 3.25 -4.76
CA ASN A 303 26.28 3.93 -4.71
C ASN A 303 27.29 3.11 -3.89
N ASN A 304 26.95 2.68 -2.68
CA ASN A 304 27.84 1.90 -1.83
C ASN A 304 27.90 0.42 -2.19
N LYS A 305 26.97 -0.07 -3.07
CA LYS A 305 26.89 -1.47 -3.46
C LYS A 305 26.57 -2.42 -2.30
N GLU A 306 25.92 -1.91 -1.26
CA GLU A 306 25.48 -2.74 -0.13
C GLU A 306 24.40 -3.75 -0.55
N ASP A 307 24.36 -4.90 0.13
CA ASP A 307 23.34 -5.92 -0.14
C ASP A 307 21.93 -5.39 0.24
N PRO A 308 20.96 -5.39 -0.70
CA PRO A 308 19.59 -5.00 -0.41
C PRO A 308 18.95 -5.72 0.79
N ILE A 309 19.37 -6.97 1.06
CA ILE A 309 18.87 -7.75 2.21
C ILE A 309 19.33 -7.10 3.51
N VAL A 310 20.62 -6.76 3.61
CA VAL A 310 21.20 -6.13 4.80
C VAL A 310 20.53 -4.78 5.04
N VAL A 311 20.56 -3.89 4.04
CA VAL A 311 19.97 -2.55 4.15
C VAL A 311 18.48 -2.61 4.53
N THR A 312 17.72 -3.57 3.99
CA THR A 312 16.29 -3.69 4.30
C THR A 312 16.07 -4.20 5.73
N ASN A 313 16.86 -5.19 6.19
CA ASN A 313 16.75 -5.70 7.55
C ASN A 313 17.13 -4.62 8.57
N ASP A 314 18.23 -3.90 8.35
CA ASP A 314 18.66 -2.80 9.23
C ASP A 314 17.57 -1.73 9.36
N GLN A 315 16.89 -1.37 8.26
CA GLN A 315 15.78 -0.43 8.31
C GLN A 315 14.55 -0.98 9.05
N ILE A 316 14.28 -2.28 8.94
CA ILE A 316 13.21 -2.93 9.71
C ILE A 316 13.56 -2.93 11.20
N ASP A 317 14.78 -3.33 11.55
CA ASP A 317 15.23 -3.42 12.94
C ASP A 317 15.26 -2.03 13.59
N GLN A 318 15.76 -1.02 12.89
CA GLN A 318 15.72 0.36 13.36
C GLN A 318 14.29 0.87 13.55
N TYR A 319 13.39 0.58 12.61
CA TYR A 319 11.98 0.96 12.74
C TYR A 319 11.30 0.25 13.92
N MET A 320 11.61 -1.02 14.17
CA MET A 320 11.10 -1.76 15.32
C MET A 320 11.62 -1.16 16.64
N TYR A 321 12.91 -0.83 16.70
CA TYR A 321 13.52 -0.17 17.84
C TYR A 321 12.86 1.18 18.14
N ASP A 322 12.70 2.04 17.13
CA ASP A 322 12.06 3.36 17.24
C ASP A 322 10.57 3.27 17.68
N ASN A 323 9.96 2.11 17.57
CA ASN A 323 8.58 1.84 18.00
C ASN A 323 8.48 1.12 19.36
N ASN A 324 9.57 0.81 20.03
CA ASN A 324 9.59 -0.02 21.24
C ASN A 324 8.88 -1.38 21.03
N CYS A 325 9.11 -2.01 19.88
CA CYS A 325 8.49 -3.29 19.49
C CYS A 325 9.50 -4.44 19.60
#